data_45ad3546f1f05a5e595f9891739b442a
#
_entry.id   45ad3546f1f05a5e595f9891739b442a
#
_cell.length_a   1.000
_cell.length_b   1.000
_cell.length_c   1.000
_cell.angle_alpha   90.00
_cell.angle_beta   90.00
_cell.angle_gamma   90.00
#
_symmetry.space_group_name_H-M   'P 1'
#
loop_
_entity.id
_entity.type
_entity.pdbx_description
1 polymer ?
#
loop_
_entity_poly.entity_id
_entity_poly.type
_entity_poly.pdbx_seq_one_letter_code
_entity_poly.pdbx_strand_id
1 'polypeptide(L)'
;MTQNQMSVYDSLLVAPKGFEEDYDKFVSEAISLNTTAFLDRKGNKREVLGNPTEGALLLWLDDRKQDYVAIRESIKVIEQLPFSTMRKYMATVVSSQVLGKKVLFVKGAPEIVMGKCQPETIGESIRPSLDGYQQKAMRTLAFAYKVVDDRDIVFTEDVVTDNDMVFMGIVAIADPVRAGVSESVGQCLNAGIEVKMVTGDTVGTAKEIGRQVGLWNDDVDNDSNIIVGSDFAALPDDEAAKVAKRIKIMSRARPTDKSRLVELLQKNNHVVAVTGDGTNDAPALNAAHVGLSMGDGTSVAKEASDITILDNSFESISKAVMWGRSLYRNIQRFILFQLTVNLVACIVVLVGAFAGQQSPLTVTQMLWVNLIMDTFAALSLASLPPSSDVMNSKPRKISDFIITKSMRGIIFAVSAAFLFVLVGFMQYMRHTDLPLSDFSMELFFANFFAADTPETVFTQYELTIFFTLFVFLQFWNLFNAKSYKSRFSAFRQMGESKVFFMTVLAIIIGQVVIVTFGGEMFGVVPLKLEDWLILFFGSSVVMILGEIGHLFYRRRVS
;
A
#
# COMPACT_ATOMS: atom_id res chain seq x y z
N MET A 1 -12.20 5.18 4.32
CA MET A 1 -12.05 5.62 2.92
C MET A 1 -12.56 7.04 2.71
N THR A 2 -13.56 7.47 3.43
CA THR A 2 -14.06 8.86 3.41
C THR A 2 -13.28 9.76 4.36
N GLN A 3 -13.40 11.09 4.19
CA GLN A 3 -12.66 12.05 5.03
C GLN A 3 -13.20 12.15 6.46
N ASN A 4 -14.36 11.51 6.77
CA ASN A 4 -15.14 11.71 7.99
C ASN A 4 -15.51 13.18 8.25
N GLN A 5 -15.44 14.02 7.24
CA GLN A 5 -15.78 15.42 7.28
C GLN A 5 -16.69 15.72 6.08
N MET A 6 -17.97 15.91 6.35
CA MET A 6 -18.93 16.25 5.31
C MET A 6 -18.60 17.60 4.69
N SER A 7 -18.80 17.71 3.38
CA SER A 7 -18.65 18.95 2.62
C SER A 7 -19.83 19.16 1.69
N VAL A 8 -20.09 20.42 1.35
CA VAL A 8 -21.07 20.77 0.32
C VAL A 8 -20.51 20.33 -1.03
N TYR A 9 -21.22 19.43 -1.70
CA TYR A 9 -20.90 18.97 -3.05
C TYR A 9 -21.40 19.96 -4.10
N ASP A 10 -22.65 20.43 -3.96
CA ASP A 10 -23.26 21.40 -4.86
C ASP A 10 -24.32 22.23 -4.11
N SER A 11 -24.58 23.43 -4.60
CA SER A 11 -25.54 24.36 -4.02
C SER A 11 -26.33 25.06 -5.11
N LEU A 12 -27.63 24.82 -5.12
CA LEU A 12 -28.61 25.46 -6.00
C LEU A 12 -29.47 26.45 -5.20
N LEU A 13 -28.84 27.28 -4.34
CA LEU A 13 -29.51 28.33 -3.59
C LEU A 13 -29.62 29.59 -4.45
N VAL A 14 -30.68 30.36 -4.24
CA VAL A 14 -30.92 31.64 -4.90
C VAL A 14 -31.27 32.74 -3.89
N ALA A 15 -30.95 33.97 -4.21
CA ALA A 15 -31.39 35.14 -3.43
C ALA A 15 -32.85 35.50 -3.76
N PRO A 16 -33.51 36.30 -2.91
CA PRO A 16 -34.80 36.88 -3.20
C PRO A 16 -34.74 37.72 -4.45
N LYS A 17 -35.86 37.74 -5.21
CA LYS A 17 -35.97 38.55 -6.42
C LYS A 17 -35.75 40.04 -6.06
N GLY A 18 -34.84 40.68 -6.81
CA GLY A 18 -34.42 42.07 -6.55
C GLY A 18 -33.26 42.21 -5.56
N PHE A 19 -32.70 41.13 -5.04
CA PHE A 19 -31.54 41.08 -4.14
C PHE A 19 -30.43 40.17 -4.62
N GLU A 20 -30.34 39.99 -5.95
CA GLU A 20 -29.36 39.09 -6.56
C GLU A 20 -27.92 39.53 -6.27
N GLU A 21 -27.64 40.81 -6.16
CA GLU A 21 -26.33 41.38 -5.79
C GLU A 21 -25.93 41.05 -4.34
N ASP A 22 -26.90 40.85 -3.44
CA ASP A 22 -26.69 40.49 -2.05
C ASP A 22 -26.79 38.98 -1.77
N TYR A 23 -26.68 38.16 -2.82
CA TYR A 23 -26.81 36.70 -2.72
C TYR A 23 -25.97 36.10 -1.61
N ASP A 24 -24.65 36.39 -1.59
CA ASP A 24 -23.74 35.84 -0.59
C ASP A 24 -24.12 36.20 0.84
N LYS A 25 -24.58 37.44 1.05
CA LYS A 25 -25.02 37.90 2.39
C LYS A 25 -26.30 37.20 2.83
N PHE A 26 -27.29 37.10 1.92
CA PHE A 26 -28.58 36.49 2.25
C PHE A 26 -28.46 34.99 2.54
N VAL A 27 -27.70 34.27 1.72
CA VAL A 27 -27.42 32.85 1.94
C VAL A 27 -26.62 32.63 3.21
N SER A 28 -25.66 33.54 3.51
CA SER A 28 -24.88 33.47 4.74
C SER A 28 -25.75 33.72 5.96
N GLU A 29 -26.72 34.63 5.93
CA GLU A 29 -27.72 34.81 6.98
C GLU A 29 -28.53 33.52 7.18
N ALA A 30 -29.10 32.96 6.12
CA ALA A 30 -29.92 31.76 6.16
C ALA A 30 -29.19 30.53 6.72
N ILE A 31 -27.92 30.38 6.42
CA ILE A 31 -27.10 29.25 6.92
C ILE A 31 -26.62 29.54 8.35
N SER A 32 -26.01 30.72 8.59
CA SER A 32 -25.37 31.03 9.88
C SER A 32 -26.36 31.07 11.05
N LEU A 33 -27.55 31.64 10.81
CA LEU A 33 -28.54 31.86 11.87
C LEU A 33 -29.48 30.67 12.09
N ASN A 34 -29.62 29.83 11.08
CA ASN A 34 -30.46 28.62 11.13
C ASN A 34 -29.59 27.34 11.26
N THR A 35 -28.61 27.37 12.19
CA THR A 35 -27.66 26.28 12.42
C THR A 35 -27.20 26.26 13.87
N THR A 36 -27.13 25.08 14.48
CA THR A 36 -26.68 24.88 15.86
C THR A 36 -25.22 24.42 15.97
N ALA A 37 -24.59 24.07 14.85
CA ALA A 37 -23.19 23.66 14.81
C ALA A 37 -22.22 24.85 14.96
N PHE A 38 -20.97 24.56 15.30
CA PHE A 38 -19.87 25.52 15.43
C PHE A 38 -18.61 24.94 14.75
N LEU A 39 -17.68 25.84 14.36
CA LEU A 39 -16.34 25.45 13.92
C LEU A 39 -15.33 25.79 15.00
N ASP A 40 -14.61 24.79 15.51
CA ASP A 40 -13.44 24.98 16.36
C ASP A 40 -12.18 25.08 15.48
N ARG A 41 -11.42 26.17 15.68
CA ARG A 41 -10.18 26.44 14.92
C ARG A 41 -8.98 26.16 15.80
N LYS A 42 -8.36 24.97 15.65
CA LYS A 42 -7.09 24.59 16.31
C LYS A 42 -5.93 24.69 15.32
N GLY A 43 -5.28 25.86 15.28
CA GLY A 43 -4.23 26.13 14.31
C GLY A 43 -4.77 26.11 12.87
N ASN A 44 -4.22 25.29 12.00
CA ASN A 44 -4.67 25.14 10.61
C ASN A 44 -5.82 24.11 10.43
N LYS A 45 -6.25 23.42 11.49
CA LYS A 45 -7.36 22.48 11.41
C LYS A 45 -8.66 23.16 11.82
N ARG A 46 -9.71 22.88 11.04
CA ARG A 46 -11.10 23.29 11.32
C ARG A 46 -11.88 22.04 11.71
N GLU A 47 -12.39 21.99 12.93
CA GLU A 47 -13.17 20.87 13.46
C GLU A 47 -14.62 21.28 13.66
N VAL A 48 -15.55 20.45 13.20
CA VAL A 48 -16.99 20.70 13.36
C VAL A 48 -17.44 20.20 14.72
N LEU A 49 -18.04 21.11 15.51
CA LEU A 49 -18.71 20.78 16.76
C LEU A 49 -20.22 20.80 16.54
N GLY A 50 -20.91 19.70 16.81
CA GLY A 50 -22.34 19.54 16.63
C GLY A 50 -22.70 18.67 15.43
N ASN A 51 -23.81 18.97 14.75
CA ASN A 51 -24.29 18.15 13.63
C ASN A 51 -23.35 18.26 12.41
N PRO A 52 -22.79 17.14 11.89
CA PRO A 52 -21.84 17.17 10.76
C PRO A 52 -22.44 17.76 9.47
N THR A 53 -23.74 17.56 9.22
CA THR A 53 -24.44 18.11 8.05
C THR A 53 -24.53 19.65 8.14
N GLU A 54 -24.77 20.18 9.32
CA GLU A 54 -24.76 21.62 9.56
C GLU A 54 -23.34 22.19 9.52
N GLY A 55 -22.38 21.45 10.06
CA GLY A 55 -20.97 21.81 9.99
C GLY A 55 -20.44 21.92 8.57
N ALA A 56 -20.91 21.07 7.63
CA ALA A 56 -20.56 21.17 6.22
C ALA A 56 -20.99 22.51 5.60
N LEU A 57 -22.14 23.03 6.00
CA LEU A 57 -22.62 24.35 5.55
C LEU A 57 -21.73 25.48 6.10
N LEU A 58 -21.31 25.39 7.36
CA LEU A 58 -20.42 26.39 7.95
C LEU A 58 -19.02 26.36 7.32
N LEU A 59 -18.48 25.19 7.01
CA LEU A 59 -17.22 25.05 6.29
C LEU A 59 -17.32 25.64 4.88
N TRP A 60 -18.44 25.45 4.20
CA TRP A 60 -18.70 26.01 2.87
C TRP A 60 -18.77 27.55 2.89
N LEU A 61 -19.33 28.16 3.98
CA LEU A 61 -19.27 29.60 4.19
C LEU A 61 -17.84 30.09 4.46
N ASP A 62 -17.11 29.38 5.31
CA ASP A 62 -15.72 29.73 5.65
C ASP A 62 -14.81 29.70 4.41
N ASP A 63 -14.96 28.70 3.52
CA ASP A 63 -14.23 28.61 2.26
C ASP A 63 -14.55 29.79 1.31
N ARG A 64 -15.74 30.39 1.42
CA ARG A 64 -16.17 31.60 0.72
C ARG A 64 -15.80 32.89 1.43
N LYS A 65 -15.02 32.79 2.52
CA LYS A 65 -14.58 33.92 3.36
C LYS A 65 -15.75 34.68 4.00
N GLN A 66 -16.83 33.99 4.28
CA GLN A 66 -17.98 34.52 5.02
C GLN A 66 -17.80 34.18 6.51
N ASP A 67 -17.75 35.24 7.36
CA ASP A 67 -17.60 35.07 8.80
C ASP A 67 -18.97 34.81 9.45
N TYR A 68 -19.33 33.54 9.62
CA TYR A 68 -20.60 33.15 10.23
C TYR A 68 -20.72 33.58 11.71
N VAL A 69 -19.59 33.77 12.41
CA VAL A 69 -19.60 34.22 13.83
C VAL A 69 -20.00 35.68 13.87
N ALA A 70 -19.36 36.54 13.07
CA ALA A 70 -19.71 37.95 12.96
C ALA A 70 -21.18 38.13 12.56
N ILE A 71 -21.71 37.28 11.64
CA ILE A 71 -23.12 37.31 11.25
C ILE A 71 -24.02 36.96 12.45
N ARG A 72 -23.71 35.95 13.23
CA ARG A 72 -24.47 35.57 14.43
C ARG A 72 -24.47 36.65 15.52
N GLU A 73 -23.36 37.37 15.66
CA GLU A 73 -23.25 38.47 16.63
C GLU A 73 -23.97 39.73 16.19
N SER A 74 -24.02 40.00 14.88
CA SER A 74 -24.61 41.21 14.31
C SER A 74 -26.12 41.14 14.13
N ILE A 75 -26.69 39.94 13.97
CA ILE A 75 -28.11 39.75 13.67
C ILE A 75 -28.84 39.09 14.85
N LYS A 76 -29.88 39.74 15.31
CA LYS A 76 -30.69 39.20 16.42
C LYS A 76 -31.58 38.05 15.94
N VAL A 77 -31.41 36.89 16.56
CA VAL A 77 -32.37 35.78 16.48
C VAL A 77 -33.53 36.12 17.43
N ILE A 78 -34.73 36.15 16.89
CA ILE A 78 -35.95 36.48 17.61
C ILE A 78 -36.55 35.23 18.23
N GLU A 79 -36.71 34.19 17.43
CA GLU A 79 -37.30 32.91 17.83
C GLU A 79 -36.64 31.78 17.05
N GLN A 80 -36.48 30.61 17.64
CA GLN A 80 -35.85 29.45 16.98
C GLN A 80 -36.58 28.17 17.36
N LEU A 81 -36.87 27.38 16.35
CA LEU A 81 -37.40 26.03 16.46
C LEU A 81 -36.30 25.04 16.07
N PRO A 82 -35.63 24.36 17.04
CA PRO A 82 -34.53 23.41 16.73
C PRO A 82 -34.96 22.25 15.86
N PHE A 83 -33.98 21.58 15.20
CA PHE A 83 -34.26 20.38 14.39
C PHE A 83 -34.90 19.27 15.23
N SER A 84 -35.91 18.62 14.66
CA SER A 84 -36.52 17.42 15.22
C SER A 84 -36.61 16.32 14.15
N THR A 85 -36.31 15.09 14.54
CA THR A 85 -36.42 13.92 13.65
C THR A 85 -37.85 13.63 13.21
N MET A 86 -38.84 14.07 14.00
CA MET A 86 -40.26 13.98 13.66
C MET A 86 -40.65 15.00 12.59
N ARG A 87 -40.24 16.24 12.76
CA ARG A 87 -40.55 17.35 11.83
C ARG A 87 -39.63 17.34 10.60
N LYS A 88 -38.40 16.85 10.74
CA LYS A 88 -37.34 16.84 9.72
C LYS A 88 -36.94 18.23 9.19
N TYR A 89 -37.19 19.28 9.95
CA TYR A 89 -36.73 20.63 9.64
C TYR A 89 -36.40 21.42 10.92
N MET A 90 -35.64 22.49 10.73
CA MET A 90 -35.32 23.53 11.68
C MET A 90 -35.82 24.87 11.13
N ALA A 91 -36.27 25.79 12.00
CA ALA A 91 -36.74 27.09 11.60
C ALA A 91 -36.23 28.18 12.55
N THR A 92 -35.93 29.37 12.03
CA THR A 92 -35.40 30.48 12.82
C THR A 92 -35.95 31.80 12.31
N VAL A 93 -36.50 32.63 13.22
CA VAL A 93 -36.95 33.99 12.91
C VAL A 93 -35.84 34.96 13.28
N VAL A 94 -35.46 35.82 12.34
CA VAL A 94 -34.36 36.78 12.50
C VAL A 94 -34.75 38.17 11.98
N SER A 95 -34.03 39.20 12.42
CA SER A 95 -34.08 40.53 11.82
C SER A 95 -33.06 40.61 10.70
N SER A 96 -33.44 40.21 9.46
CA SER A 96 -32.52 40.20 8.32
C SER A 96 -31.96 41.59 8.02
N GLN A 97 -30.65 41.70 7.90
CA GLN A 97 -29.99 42.94 7.48
C GLN A 97 -30.12 43.17 5.97
N VAL A 98 -30.20 42.09 5.20
CA VAL A 98 -30.36 42.18 3.74
C VAL A 98 -31.74 42.70 3.36
N LEU A 99 -32.80 42.17 3.96
CA LEU A 99 -34.17 42.57 3.65
C LEU A 99 -34.69 43.73 4.52
N GLY A 100 -33.97 44.07 5.61
CA GLY A 100 -34.41 45.10 6.55
C GLY A 100 -35.73 44.77 7.26
N LYS A 101 -36.12 43.49 7.32
CA LYS A 101 -37.39 43.00 7.84
C LYS A 101 -37.18 41.74 8.69
N LYS A 102 -38.22 41.36 9.44
CA LYS A 102 -38.24 40.03 10.06
C LYS A 102 -38.41 38.95 9.00
N VAL A 103 -37.58 37.93 9.08
CA VAL A 103 -37.56 36.80 8.15
C VAL A 103 -37.57 35.49 8.91
N LEU A 104 -38.45 34.59 8.54
CA LEU A 104 -38.45 33.21 8.94
C LEU A 104 -37.61 32.42 7.93
N PHE A 105 -36.52 31.80 8.36
CA PHE A 105 -35.77 30.83 7.60
C PHE A 105 -36.15 29.41 8.02
N VAL A 106 -36.37 28.53 7.05
CA VAL A 106 -36.62 27.09 7.26
C VAL A 106 -35.59 26.28 6.48
N LYS A 107 -35.00 25.29 7.15
CA LYS A 107 -34.03 24.35 6.58
C LYS A 107 -34.40 22.92 6.96
N GLY A 108 -34.43 21.98 6.04
CA GLY A 108 -34.76 20.60 6.35
C GLY A 108 -34.79 19.65 5.16
N ALA A 109 -35.46 18.53 5.34
CA ALA A 109 -35.66 17.54 4.31
C ALA A 109 -36.39 18.16 3.10
N PRO A 110 -35.88 17.98 1.86
CA PRO A 110 -36.41 18.65 0.67
C PRO A 110 -37.92 18.44 0.50
N GLU A 111 -38.42 17.23 0.69
CA GLU A 111 -39.83 16.88 0.55
C GLU A 111 -40.73 17.64 1.53
N ILE A 112 -40.24 17.92 2.72
CA ILE A 112 -40.98 18.65 3.77
C ILE A 112 -40.93 20.16 3.51
N VAL A 113 -39.76 20.69 3.19
CA VAL A 113 -39.59 22.14 2.95
C VAL A 113 -40.31 22.57 1.68
N MET A 114 -40.18 21.80 0.60
CA MET A 114 -40.92 22.05 -0.66
C MET A 114 -42.43 22.01 -0.49
N GLY A 115 -42.93 21.12 0.40
CA GLY A 115 -44.35 21.06 0.73
C GLY A 115 -44.88 22.29 1.48
N LYS A 116 -44.00 23.14 2.04
CA LYS A 116 -44.33 24.41 2.72
C LYS A 116 -44.15 25.63 1.82
N CYS A 117 -43.69 25.45 0.59
CA CYS A 117 -43.41 26.54 -0.33
C CYS A 117 -44.50 26.72 -1.38
N GLN A 118 -44.60 27.94 -1.90
CA GLN A 118 -45.42 28.26 -3.04
C GLN A 118 -44.87 27.51 -4.27
N PRO A 119 -45.68 26.71 -5.00
CA PRO A 119 -45.21 25.87 -6.09
C PRO A 119 -44.46 26.63 -7.20
N GLU A 120 -44.88 27.85 -7.48
CA GLU A 120 -44.28 28.75 -8.50
C GLU A 120 -42.87 29.21 -8.14
N THR A 121 -42.45 29.08 -6.86
CA THR A 121 -41.10 29.42 -6.41
C THR A 121 -40.13 28.27 -6.59
N ILE A 122 -40.63 27.07 -6.86
CA ILE A 122 -39.82 25.86 -7.02
C ILE A 122 -39.46 25.72 -8.52
N GLY A 123 -38.21 26.00 -8.87
CA GLY A 123 -37.75 25.91 -10.25
C GLY A 123 -37.86 24.47 -10.81
N GLU A 124 -38.17 24.35 -12.09
CA GLU A 124 -38.38 23.07 -12.79
C GLU A 124 -37.14 22.15 -12.71
N SER A 125 -35.93 22.72 -12.65
CA SER A 125 -34.66 21.98 -12.56
C SER A 125 -34.37 21.37 -11.17
N ILE A 126 -35.09 21.82 -10.12
CA ILE A 126 -34.79 21.41 -8.73
C ILE A 126 -35.10 19.91 -8.50
N ARG A 127 -36.25 19.43 -9.00
CA ARG A 127 -36.62 18.01 -8.82
C ARG A 127 -35.66 17.05 -9.50
N PRO A 128 -35.31 17.23 -10.80
CA PRO A 128 -34.30 16.37 -11.44
C PRO A 128 -32.94 16.39 -10.76
N SER A 129 -32.50 17.58 -10.31
CA SER A 129 -31.23 17.70 -9.58
C SER A 129 -31.30 16.99 -8.23
N LEU A 130 -32.38 17.15 -7.48
CA LEU A 130 -32.62 16.45 -6.21
C LEU A 130 -32.57 14.93 -6.39
N ASP A 131 -33.27 14.40 -7.37
CA ASP A 131 -33.26 12.98 -7.69
C ASP A 131 -31.85 12.49 -8.03
N GLY A 132 -31.11 13.27 -8.82
CA GLY A 132 -29.72 12.98 -9.16
C GLY A 132 -28.78 12.95 -7.95
N TYR A 133 -28.92 13.86 -6.98
CA TYR A 133 -28.15 13.85 -5.73
C TYR A 133 -28.55 12.69 -4.83
N GLN A 134 -29.85 12.38 -4.73
CA GLN A 134 -30.34 11.25 -3.92
C GLN A 134 -29.92 9.89 -4.50
N GLN A 135 -29.88 9.74 -5.83
CA GLN A 135 -29.36 8.54 -6.50
C GLN A 135 -27.85 8.34 -6.17
N LYS A 136 -27.09 9.42 -6.04
CA LYS A 136 -25.70 9.42 -5.58
C LYS A 136 -25.57 9.31 -4.07
N ALA A 137 -26.67 9.04 -3.36
CA ALA A 137 -26.74 8.91 -1.90
C ALA A 137 -26.17 10.10 -1.11
N MET A 138 -26.24 11.29 -1.68
CA MET A 138 -25.88 12.53 -1.00
C MET A 138 -26.97 12.95 -0.02
N ARG A 139 -26.58 13.59 1.07
CA ARG A 139 -27.53 14.24 1.96
C ARG A 139 -27.99 15.55 1.35
N THR A 140 -29.28 15.72 1.20
CA THR A 140 -29.84 16.93 0.61
C THR A 140 -30.61 17.71 1.66
N LEU A 141 -30.40 19.03 1.68
CA LEU A 141 -31.13 19.98 2.48
C LEU A 141 -31.79 21.01 1.57
N ALA A 142 -33.05 21.30 1.82
CA ALA A 142 -33.74 22.42 1.18
C ALA A 142 -33.83 23.61 2.14
N PHE A 143 -33.85 24.80 1.56
CA PHE A 143 -33.97 26.08 2.24
C PHE A 143 -35.17 26.83 1.70
N ALA A 144 -35.87 27.51 2.61
CA ALA A 144 -36.98 28.42 2.31
C ALA A 144 -36.99 29.60 3.27
N TYR A 145 -37.61 30.68 2.84
CA TYR A 145 -37.81 31.85 3.71
C TYR A 145 -39.20 32.43 3.51
N LYS A 146 -39.63 33.23 4.53
CA LYS A 146 -40.82 34.06 4.47
C LYS A 146 -40.58 35.38 5.22
N VAL A 147 -41.00 36.49 4.64
CA VAL A 147 -41.05 37.76 5.40
C VAL A 147 -42.29 37.73 6.31
N VAL A 148 -42.08 38.00 7.59
CA VAL A 148 -43.13 37.91 8.62
C VAL A 148 -43.36 39.28 9.27
N ASP A 149 -44.61 39.57 9.60
CA ASP A 149 -44.98 40.79 10.29
C ASP A 149 -44.90 40.64 11.82
N ASP A 150 -44.88 41.74 12.56
CA ASP A 150 -44.74 41.73 14.03
C ASP A 150 -45.88 41.04 14.77
N ARG A 151 -47.00 40.84 14.12
CA ARG A 151 -48.23 40.22 14.68
C ARG A 151 -48.38 38.75 14.30
N ASP A 152 -47.53 38.23 13.44
CA ASP A 152 -47.66 36.84 12.93
C ASP A 152 -47.25 35.84 14.01
N ILE A 153 -48.07 34.83 14.23
CA ILE A 153 -47.74 33.64 15.04
C ILE A 153 -47.03 32.67 14.11
N VAL A 154 -45.70 32.60 14.25
CA VAL A 154 -44.85 31.79 13.32
C VAL A 154 -44.83 30.33 13.71
N PHE A 155 -44.88 30.03 15.00
CA PHE A 155 -44.85 28.68 15.52
C PHE A 155 -46.12 28.40 16.38
N THR A 156 -46.76 27.26 16.12
CA THR A 156 -47.85 26.74 16.95
C THR A 156 -47.58 25.30 17.26
N GLU A 157 -47.60 24.90 18.53
CA GLU A 157 -47.33 23.52 18.96
C GLU A 157 -46.05 22.92 18.32
N ASP A 158 -44.98 23.70 18.33
CA ASP A 158 -43.69 23.30 17.72
C ASP A 158 -43.72 23.04 16.22
N VAL A 159 -44.61 23.64 15.47
CA VAL A 159 -44.71 23.54 14.00
C VAL A 159 -44.77 24.94 13.37
N VAL A 160 -44.11 25.11 12.20
CA VAL A 160 -44.29 26.31 11.37
C VAL A 160 -45.70 26.30 10.79
N THR A 161 -46.45 27.31 11.09
CA THR A 161 -47.89 27.42 10.71
C THR A 161 -48.09 27.72 9.23
N ASP A 162 -47.11 28.37 8.59
CA ASP A 162 -47.20 28.86 7.21
C ASP A 162 -46.80 27.81 6.17
N ASN A 163 -47.56 27.78 5.05
CA ASN A 163 -47.33 26.92 3.90
C ASN A 163 -47.21 27.75 2.61
N ASP A 164 -46.87 29.04 2.70
CA ASP A 164 -46.71 29.97 1.56
C ASP A 164 -45.29 30.57 1.50
N MET A 165 -44.31 29.77 1.86
CA MET A 165 -42.92 30.19 1.89
C MET A 165 -42.34 30.31 0.48
N VAL A 166 -41.30 31.13 0.34
CA VAL A 166 -40.50 31.24 -0.90
C VAL A 166 -39.36 30.24 -0.81
N PHE A 167 -39.31 29.39 -1.83
CA PHE A 167 -38.25 28.37 -1.93
C PHE A 167 -36.91 29.03 -2.31
N MET A 168 -35.84 28.77 -1.55
CA MET A 168 -34.49 29.28 -1.83
C MET A 168 -33.67 28.31 -2.69
N GLY A 169 -33.89 26.99 -2.56
CA GLY A 169 -33.13 25.99 -3.27
C GLY A 169 -32.71 24.82 -2.41
N ILE A 170 -31.79 24.00 -2.95
CA ILE A 170 -31.26 22.81 -2.29
C ILE A 170 -29.74 22.86 -2.23
N VAL A 171 -29.20 22.18 -1.21
CA VAL A 171 -27.76 21.91 -1.05
C VAL A 171 -27.56 20.42 -0.94
N ALA A 172 -26.63 19.88 -1.74
CA ALA A 172 -26.18 18.50 -1.68
C ALA A 172 -24.89 18.41 -0.86
N ILE A 173 -24.87 17.51 0.11
CA ILE A 173 -23.75 17.32 1.04
C ILE A 173 -23.28 15.88 0.93
N ALA A 174 -21.98 15.69 0.71
CA ALA A 174 -21.35 14.41 0.61
C ALA A 174 -20.18 14.30 1.60
N ASP A 175 -19.81 13.07 1.92
CA ASP A 175 -18.54 12.77 2.58
C ASP A 175 -17.55 12.35 1.48
N PRO A 176 -16.64 13.25 1.05
CA PRO A 176 -15.78 12.99 -0.09
C PRO A 176 -14.79 11.86 0.21
N VAL A 177 -14.47 11.09 -0.81
CA VAL A 177 -13.38 10.10 -0.75
C VAL A 177 -12.05 10.83 -0.52
N ARG A 178 -11.20 10.30 0.35
CA ARG A 178 -9.86 10.86 0.61
C ARG A 178 -9.02 10.85 -0.68
N ALA A 179 -8.21 11.91 -0.85
CA ALA A 179 -7.28 11.99 -1.98
C ALA A 179 -6.34 10.76 -2.03
N GLY A 180 -6.03 10.27 -3.23
CA GLY A 180 -5.12 9.14 -3.45
C GLY A 180 -5.72 7.74 -3.18
N VAL A 181 -6.94 7.62 -2.65
CA VAL A 181 -7.56 6.30 -2.39
C VAL A 181 -7.83 5.56 -3.70
N SER A 182 -8.39 6.21 -4.70
CA SER A 182 -8.68 5.59 -6.00
C SER A 182 -7.42 5.06 -6.67
N GLU A 183 -6.33 5.85 -6.66
CA GLU A 183 -5.04 5.42 -7.20
C GLU A 183 -4.48 4.20 -6.45
N SER A 184 -4.54 4.23 -5.12
CA SER A 184 -4.03 3.14 -4.27
C SER A 184 -4.84 1.86 -4.40
N VAL A 185 -6.17 1.96 -4.53
CA VAL A 185 -7.04 0.81 -4.86
C VAL A 185 -6.67 0.25 -6.22
N GLY A 186 -6.48 1.10 -7.23
CA GLY A 186 -6.01 0.69 -8.55
C GLY A 186 -4.66 -0.04 -8.51
N GLN A 187 -3.69 0.45 -7.72
CA GLN A 187 -2.41 -0.22 -7.50
C GLN A 187 -2.58 -1.62 -6.87
N CYS A 188 -3.46 -1.76 -5.89
CA CYS A 188 -3.76 -3.06 -5.28
C CYS A 188 -4.41 -4.03 -6.28
N LEU A 189 -5.40 -3.58 -7.06
CA LEU A 189 -6.05 -4.38 -8.10
C LEU A 189 -5.05 -4.82 -9.19
N ASN A 190 -4.19 -3.92 -9.67
CA ASN A 190 -3.13 -4.22 -10.63
C ASN A 190 -2.10 -5.21 -10.05
N ALA A 191 -1.87 -5.17 -8.74
CA ALA A 191 -1.03 -6.13 -8.02
C ALA A 191 -1.71 -7.50 -7.82
N GLY A 192 -2.93 -7.70 -8.36
CA GLY A 192 -3.71 -8.93 -8.23
C GLY A 192 -4.31 -9.13 -6.85
N ILE A 193 -4.44 -8.08 -6.05
CA ILE A 193 -5.09 -8.10 -4.75
C ILE A 193 -6.57 -7.78 -4.97
N GLU A 194 -7.47 -8.66 -4.53
CA GLU A 194 -8.89 -8.39 -4.53
C GLU A 194 -9.24 -7.42 -3.40
N VAL A 195 -9.75 -6.25 -3.76
CA VAL A 195 -10.23 -5.26 -2.79
C VAL A 195 -11.72 -5.47 -2.58
N LYS A 196 -12.17 -5.54 -1.33
CA LYS A 196 -13.58 -5.67 -0.96
C LYS A 196 -13.94 -4.55 0.02
N MET A 197 -15.08 -3.89 -0.23
CA MET A 197 -15.60 -2.84 0.65
C MET A 197 -16.70 -3.42 1.52
N VAL A 198 -16.57 -3.24 2.84
CA VAL A 198 -17.57 -3.67 3.83
C VAL A 198 -17.95 -2.46 4.67
N THR A 199 -19.20 -2.04 4.59
CA THR A 199 -19.67 -0.81 5.22
C THR A 199 -21.04 -0.98 5.88
N GLY A 200 -21.32 -0.13 6.88
CA GLY A 200 -22.67 0.00 7.47
C GLY A 200 -23.62 0.84 6.61
N ASP A 201 -23.14 1.47 5.55
CA ASP A 201 -23.93 2.35 4.67
C ASP A 201 -24.94 1.57 3.82
N THR A 202 -25.85 2.32 3.19
CA THR A 202 -26.83 1.81 2.24
C THR A 202 -26.17 1.30 0.96
N VAL A 203 -26.88 0.44 0.21
CA VAL A 203 -26.42 -0.07 -1.10
C VAL A 203 -26.06 1.06 -2.06
N GLY A 204 -26.91 2.10 -2.14
CA GLY A 204 -26.68 3.25 -3.04
C GLY A 204 -25.40 4.00 -2.69
N THR A 205 -25.20 4.34 -1.41
CA THR A 205 -23.99 5.01 -0.92
C THR A 205 -22.74 4.15 -1.16
N ALA A 206 -22.81 2.86 -0.87
CA ALA A 206 -21.70 1.95 -1.04
C ALA A 206 -21.31 1.77 -2.53
N LYS A 207 -22.30 1.67 -3.43
CA LYS A 207 -22.02 1.65 -4.90
C LYS A 207 -21.36 2.94 -5.36
N GLU A 208 -21.85 4.10 -4.91
CA GLU A 208 -21.28 5.39 -5.32
C GLU A 208 -19.83 5.58 -4.84
N ILE A 209 -19.56 5.27 -3.57
CA ILE A 209 -18.18 5.25 -3.06
C ILE A 209 -17.33 4.25 -3.85
N GLY A 210 -17.88 3.06 -4.14
CA GLY A 210 -17.24 2.04 -4.97
C GLY A 210 -16.82 2.55 -6.35
N ARG A 211 -17.69 3.34 -7.03
CA ARG A 211 -17.38 4.00 -8.33
C ARG A 211 -16.23 5.00 -8.17
N GLN A 212 -16.31 5.87 -7.18
CA GLN A 212 -15.31 6.91 -6.95
C GLN A 212 -13.92 6.34 -6.64
N VAL A 213 -13.84 5.21 -5.94
CA VAL A 213 -12.56 4.54 -5.64
C VAL A 213 -12.10 3.57 -6.73
N GLY A 214 -12.88 3.39 -7.81
CA GLY A 214 -12.55 2.46 -8.90
C GLY A 214 -12.76 0.98 -8.57
N LEU A 215 -13.52 0.67 -7.52
CA LEU A 215 -13.87 -0.71 -7.14
C LEU A 215 -15.10 -1.21 -7.90
N TRP A 216 -16.08 -0.35 -8.16
CA TRP A 216 -17.32 -0.66 -8.84
C TRP A 216 -17.35 -0.04 -10.24
N ASN A 217 -17.72 -0.85 -11.24
CA ASN A 217 -17.92 -0.42 -12.63
C ASN A 217 -19.25 -0.96 -13.13
N ASP A 218 -20.21 -0.06 -13.45
CA ASP A 218 -21.56 -0.43 -13.88
C ASP A 218 -21.60 -1.20 -15.21
N ASP A 219 -20.56 -1.10 -16.05
CA ASP A 219 -20.47 -1.85 -17.32
C ASP A 219 -20.11 -3.34 -17.10
N VAL A 220 -19.49 -3.68 -15.97
CA VAL A 220 -18.95 -5.01 -15.67
C VAL A 220 -19.61 -5.64 -14.48
N ASP A 221 -19.92 -4.86 -13.45
CA ASP A 221 -20.45 -5.33 -12.17
C ASP A 221 -21.99 -5.31 -12.16
N ASN A 222 -22.54 -6.25 -11.46
CA ASN A 222 -23.99 -6.41 -11.32
C ASN A 222 -24.38 -6.76 -9.87
N ASP A 223 -25.65 -7.00 -9.61
CA ASP A 223 -26.17 -7.25 -8.26
C ASP A 223 -25.55 -8.50 -7.60
N SER A 224 -24.89 -9.39 -8.36
CA SER A 224 -24.18 -10.52 -7.76
C SER A 224 -22.84 -10.11 -7.10
N ASN A 225 -22.33 -8.91 -7.37
CA ASN A 225 -21.10 -8.37 -6.81
C ASN A 225 -21.32 -7.51 -5.55
N ILE A 226 -22.58 -7.33 -5.14
CA ILE A 226 -22.96 -6.63 -3.91
C ILE A 226 -23.95 -7.47 -3.10
N ILE A 227 -23.85 -7.42 -1.78
CA ILE A 227 -24.79 -8.08 -0.87
C ILE A 227 -25.06 -7.19 0.35
N VAL A 228 -26.26 -7.34 0.92
CA VAL A 228 -26.62 -6.73 2.21
C VAL A 228 -26.19 -7.67 3.34
N GLY A 229 -25.68 -7.13 4.44
CA GLY A 229 -25.18 -7.93 5.58
C GLY A 229 -26.21 -8.91 6.13
N SER A 230 -27.52 -8.54 6.22
CA SER A 230 -28.59 -9.45 6.66
C SER A 230 -28.75 -10.66 5.74
N ASP A 231 -28.66 -10.43 4.43
CA ASP A 231 -28.82 -11.49 3.43
C ASP A 231 -27.60 -12.43 3.45
N PHE A 232 -26.39 -11.86 3.60
CA PHE A 232 -25.17 -12.65 3.79
C PHE A 232 -25.22 -13.51 5.05
N ALA A 233 -25.74 -12.96 6.15
CA ALA A 233 -25.88 -13.69 7.41
C ALA A 233 -26.87 -14.86 7.34
N ALA A 234 -27.91 -14.76 6.49
CA ALA A 234 -28.90 -15.79 6.30
C ALA A 234 -28.43 -16.98 5.44
N LEU A 235 -27.32 -16.83 4.69
CA LEU A 235 -26.80 -17.88 3.82
C LEU A 235 -26.14 -19.01 4.63
N PRO A 236 -26.32 -20.28 4.23
CA PRO A 236 -25.52 -21.40 4.70
C PRO A 236 -24.02 -21.17 4.37
N ASP A 237 -23.10 -21.74 5.15
CA ASP A 237 -21.66 -21.49 5.01
C ASP A 237 -21.10 -21.83 3.63
N ASP A 238 -21.58 -22.91 3.00
CA ASP A 238 -21.13 -23.32 1.67
C ASP A 238 -21.52 -22.32 0.57
N GLU A 239 -22.71 -21.73 0.69
CA GLU A 239 -23.19 -20.68 -0.22
C GLU A 239 -22.51 -19.34 0.09
N ALA A 240 -22.43 -18.98 1.37
CA ALA A 240 -21.74 -17.79 1.82
C ALA A 240 -20.26 -17.77 1.37
N ALA A 241 -19.56 -18.92 1.38
CA ALA A 241 -18.20 -19.06 0.89
C ALA A 241 -18.05 -18.78 -0.62
N LYS A 242 -19.04 -19.18 -1.43
CA LYS A 242 -19.08 -18.87 -2.86
C LYS A 242 -19.35 -17.38 -3.11
N VAL A 243 -20.30 -16.83 -2.35
CA VAL A 243 -20.65 -15.40 -2.40
C VAL A 243 -19.46 -14.55 -1.96
N ALA A 244 -18.76 -14.92 -0.88
CA ALA A 244 -17.58 -14.20 -0.36
C ALA A 244 -16.49 -14.00 -1.41
N LYS A 245 -16.28 -14.97 -2.31
CA LYS A 245 -15.33 -14.82 -3.43
C LYS A 245 -15.77 -13.76 -4.45
N ARG A 246 -17.06 -13.73 -4.77
CA ARG A 246 -17.60 -12.94 -5.88
C ARG A 246 -17.88 -11.50 -5.52
N ILE A 247 -18.34 -11.23 -4.29
CA ILE A 247 -18.74 -9.89 -3.87
C ILE A 247 -17.55 -8.93 -3.87
N LYS A 248 -17.82 -7.71 -4.28
CA LYS A 248 -16.93 -6.54 -4.15
C LYS A 248 -17.37 -5.64 -3.00
N ILE A 249 -18.68 -5.57 -2.75
CA ILE A 249 -19.28 -4.68 -1.75
C ILE A 249 -20.22 -5.47 -0.84
N MET A 250 -20.09 -5.27 0.47
CA MET A 250 -21.07 -5.66 1.47
C MET A 250 -21.60 -4.39 2.17
N SER A 251 -22.89 -4.11 2.00
CA SER A 251 -23.57 -2.96 2.57
C SER A 251 -24.33 -3.33 3.84
N ARG A 252 -24.64 -2.37 4.72
CA ARG A 252 -25.35 -2.57 6.01
C ARG A 252 -24.78 -3.75 6.82
N ALA A 253 -23.46 -3.92 6.76
CA ALA A 253 -22.78 -5.01 7.45
C ALA A 253 -22.69 -4.75 8.95
N ARG A 254 -22.97 -5.76 9.73
CA ARG A 254 -22.74 -5.80 11.18
C ARG A 254 -21.31 -6.28 11.47
N PRO A 255 -20.77 -6.07 12.66
CA PRO A 255 -19.44 -6.56 13.05
C PRO A 255 -19.28 -8.08 12.83
N THR A 256 -20.30 -8.86 13.14
CA THR A 256 -20.33 -10.33 12.93
C THR A 256 -20.27 -10.73 11.45
N ASP A 257 -20.88 -9.95 10.57
CA ASP A 257 -20.87 -10.21 9.13
C ASP A 257 -19.47 -9.97 8.55
N LYS A 258 -18.76 -8.95 9.06
CA LYS A 258 -17.37 -8.66 8.71
C LYS A 258 -16.44 -9.80 9.09
N SER A 259 -16.51 -10.30 10.32
CA SER A 259 -15.67 -11.42 10.80
C SER A 259 -15.96 -12.69 10.03
N ARG A 260 -17.24 -13.02 9.80
CA ARG A 260 -17.65 -14.18 9.02
C ARG A 260 -17.13 -14.15 7.59
N LEU A 261 -17.13 -12.98 6.94
CA LEU A 261 -16.56 -12.81 5.61
C LEU A 261 -15.06 -13.15 5.60
N VAL A 262 -14.32 -12.64 6.59
CA VAL A 262 -12.89 -12.91 6.75
C VAL A 262 -12.63 -14.41 6.91
N GLU A 263 -13.33 -15.08 7.82
CA GLU A 263 -13.17 -16.52 8.06
C GLU A 263 -13.48 -17.35 6.81
N LEU A 264 -14.55 -17.02 6.07
CA LEU A 264 -14.92 -17.73 4.84
C LEU A 264 -13.89 -17.53 3.73
N LEU A 265 -13.29 -16.33 3.60
CA LEU A 265 -12.20 -16.09 2.67
C LEU A 265 -10.95 -16.88 3.05
N GLN A 266 -10.62 -16.98 4.34
CA GLN A 266 -9.50 -17.79 4.84
C GLN A 266 -9.73 -19.29 4.60
N LYS A 267 -10.93 -19.81 4.87
CA LYS A 267 -11.33 -21.20 4.53
C LYS A 267 -11.18 -21.50 3.02
N ASN A 268 -11.33 -20.47 2.19
CA ASN A 268 -11.08 -20.53 0.75
C ASN A 268 -9.60 -20.39 0.35
N ASN A 269 -8.65 -20.47 1.29
CA ASN A 269 -7.21 -20.32 1.10
C ASN A 269 -6.75 -18.93 0.60
N HIS A 270 -7.53 -17.88 0.90
CA HIS A 270 -7.08 -16.50 0.67
C HIS A 270 -6.30 -15.98 1.87
N VAL A 271 -5.25 -15.22 1.62
CA VAL A 271 -4.62 -14.38 2.64
C VAL A 271 -5.41 -13.09 2.74
N VAL A 272 -5.96 -12.81 3.91
CA VAL A 272 -6.88 -11.68 4.13
C VAL A 272 -6.22 -10.65 5.00
N ALA A 273 -6.21 -9.40 4.54
CA ALA A 273 -5.93 -8.23 5.35
C ALA A 273 -7.22 -7.43 5.54
N VAL A 274 -7.42 -6.90 6.73
CA VAL A 274 -8.59 -6.07 7.07
C VAL A 274 -8.10 -4.71 7.55
N THR A 275 -8.76 -3.65 7.09
CA THR A 275 -8.54 -2.30 7.60
C THR A 275 -9.81 -1.80 8.28
N GLY A 276 -9.65 -1.17 9.44
CA GLY A 276 -10.74 -0.61 10.24
C GLY A 276 -10.26 0.44 11.23
N ASP A 277 -11.18 1.28 11.70
CA ASP A 277 -10.90 2.37 12.65
C ASP A 277 -11.84 2.34 13.86
N GLY A 278 -12.93 1.60 13.78
CA GLY A 278 -13.96 1.53 14.81
C GLY A 278 -13.89 0.30 15.72
N THR A 279 -14.52 0.39 16.88
CA THR A 279 -14.71 -0.74 17.79
C THR A 279 -15.45 -1.90 17.09
N ASN A 280 -16.33 -1.59 16.14
CA ASN A 280 -17.08 -2.57 15.37
C ASN A 280 -16.22 -3.40 14.40
N ASP A 281 -14.99 -2.94 14.12
CA ASP A 281 -14.05 -3.61 13.21
C ASP A 281 -13.10 -4.56 13.95
N ALA A 282 -12.96 -4.42 15.27
CA ALA A 282 -12.03 -5.19 16.08
C ALA A 282 -12.16 -6.72 15.91
N PRO A 283 -13.35 -7.34 15.87
CA PRO A 283 -13.45 -8.77 15.64
C PRO A 283 -12.91 -9.20 14.26
N ALA A 284 -13.13 -8.40 13.22
CA ALA A 284 -12.63 -8.69 11.87
C ALA A 284 -11.12 -8.45 11.75
N LEU A 285 -10.60 -7.39 12.42
CA LEU A 285 -9.16 -7.10 12.50
C LEU A 285 -8.40 -8.26 13.15
N ASN A 286 -8.91 -8.77 14.26
CA ASN A 286 -8.29 -9.90 14.99
C ASN A 286 -8.42 -11.23 14.23
N ALA A 287 -9.50 -11.45 13.47
CA ALA A 287 -9.70 -12.65 12.67
C ALA A 287 -8.84 -12.69 11.40
N ALA A 288 -8.38 -11.55 10.90
CA ALA A 288 -7.60 -11.44 9.67
C ALA A 288 -6.19 -12.04 9.81
N HIS A 289 -5.52 -12.36 8.69
CA HIS A 289 -4.10 -12.68 8.72
C HIS A 289 -3.25 -11.43 9.00
N VAL A 290 -3.74 -10.24 8.62
CA VAL A 290 -3.13 -8.96 8.94
C VAL A 290 -4.24 -7.96 9.24
N GLY A 291 -4.35 -7.53 10.48
CA GLY A 291 -5.21 -6.45 10.92
C GLY A 291 -4.49 -5.10 10.79
N LEU A 292 -5.14 -4.12 10.17
CA LEU A 292 -4.60 -2.78 9.93
C LEU A 292 -5.53 -1.74 10.55
N SER A 293 -5.13 -1.07 11.62
CA SER A 293 -5.89 0.04 12.20
C SER A 293 -5.42 1.39 11.68
N MET A 294 -6.32 2.37 11.70
CA MET A 294 -5.97 3.76 11.40
C MET A 294 -5.41 4.45 12.65
N GLY A 295 -4.53 5.45 12.46
CA GLY A 295 -3.91 6.21 13.55
C GLY A 295 -4.93 6.94 14.42
N ASP A 296 -6.01 7.43 13.82
CA ASP A 296 -7.14 8.06 14.53
C ASP A 296 -8.20 7.05 15.01
N GLY A 297 -7.97 5.74 14.77
CA GLY A 297 -8.87 4.68 15.19
C GLY A 297 -8.96 4.53 16.72
N THR A 298 -10.02 3.86 17.16
CA THR A 298 -10.26 3.58 18.59
C THR A 298 -9.15 2.71 19.19
N SER A 299 -8.93 2.80 20.49
CA SER A 299 -7.96 1.94 21.21
C SER A 299 -8.24 0.47 20.96
N VAL A 300 -9.51 0.07 20.95
CA VAL A 300 -9.95 -1.31 20.70
C VAL A 300 -9.55 -1.79 19.29
N ALA A 301 -9.70 -0.95 18.27
CA ALA A 301 -9.27 -1.29 16.91
C ALA A 301 -7.75 -1.42 16.82
N LYS A 302 -7.00 -0.53 17.50
CA LYS A 302 -5.53 -0.58 17.55
C LYS A 302 -5.01 -1.83 18.25
N GLU A 303 -5.61 -2.21 19.37
CA GLU A 303 -5.24 -3.43 20.11
C GLU A 303 -5.57 -4.71 19.35
N ALA A 304 -6.62 -4.69 18.52
CA ALA A 304 -7.02 -5.82 17.69
C ALA A 304 -6.23 -5.94 16.37
N SER A 305 -5.34 -4.98 16.07
CA SER A 305 -4.60 -4.93 14.80
C SER A 305 -3.12 -5.27 14.97
N ASP A 306 -2.49 -5.78 13.90
CA ASP A 306 -1.05 -6.06 13.84
C ASP A 306 -0.25 -4.80 13.47
N ILE A 307 -0.84 -3.88 12.72
CA ILE A 307 -0.19 -2.67 12.20
C ILE A 307 -1.11 -1.48 12.36
N THR A 308 -0.57 -0.34 12.82
CA THR A 308 -1.29 0.95 12.87
C THR A 308 -0.76 1.90 11.80
N ILE A 309 -1.65 2.40 10.94
CA ILE A 309 -1.35 3.36 9.86
C ILE A 309 -1.45 4.78 10.41
N LEU A 310 -0.32 5.38 10.78
CA LEU A 310 -0.26 6.64 11.53
C LEU A 310 -0.81 7.85 10.75
N ASP A 311 -0.70 7.87 9.45
CA ASP A 311 -1.16 8.95 8.57
C ASP A 311 -2.61 8.78 8.07
N ASN A 312 -3.30 7.74 8.52
CA ASN A 312 -4.66 7.39 8.11
C ASN A 312 -4.84 7.24 6.59
N SER A 313 -3.76 6.99 5.85
CA SER A 313 -3.77 6.95 4.40
C SER A 313 -3.87 5.52 3.87
N PHE A 314 -4.78 5.29 2.92
CA PHE A 314 -4.84 4.03 2.18
C PHE A 314 -3.60 3.84 1.28
N GLU A 315 -2.95 4.93 0.88
CA GLU A 315 -1.67 4.89 0.15
C GLU A 315 -0.58 4.18 0.96
N SER A 316 -0.52 4.39 2.27
CA SER A 316 0.43 3.72 3.15
C SER A 316 0.20 2.21 3.22
N ILE A 317 -1.06 1.74 3.07
CA ILE A 317 -1.37 0.32 2.93
C ILE A 317 -0.78 -0.25 1.63
N SER A 318 -0.99 0.43 0.50
CA SER A 318 -0.40 0.03 -0.79
C SER A 318 1.14 -0.01 -0.71
N LYS A 319 1.76 0.97 -0.08
CA LYS A 319 3.21 1.00 0.18
C LYS A 319 3.65 -0.15 1.09
N ALA A 320 2.91 -0.49 2.14
CA ALA A 320 3.22 -1.60 3.03
C ALA A 320 3.21 -2.95 2.26
N VAL A 321 2.26 -3.16 1.36
CA VAL A 321 2.25 -4.33 0.46
C VAL A 321 3.49 -4.36 -0.42
N MET A 322 3.87 -3.25 -1.02
CA MET A 322 5.07 -3.13 -1.85
C MET A 322 6.34 -3.45 -1.04
N TRP A 323 6.46 -2.93 0.17
CA TRP A 323 7.57 -3.23 1.08
C TRP A 323 7.63 -4.71 1.46
N GLY A 324 6.51 -5.30 1.87
CA GLY A 324 6.43 -6.72 2.23
C GLY A 324 6.83 -7.64 1.08
N ARG A 325 6.36 -7.36 -0.13
CA ARG A 325 6.75 -8.11 -1.34
C ARG A 325 8.22 -7.93 -1.71
N SER A 326 8.76 -6.72 -1.52
CA SER A 326 10.18 -6.43 -1.77
C SER A 326 11.08 -7.14 -0.76
N LEU A 327 10.72 -7.11 0.53
CA LEU A 327 11.42 -7.84 1.59
C LEU A 327 11.46 -9.34 1.30
N TYR A 328 10.32 -9.92 0.92
CA TYR A 328 10.27 -11.34 0.55
C TYR A 328 11.20 -11.67 -0.63
N ARG A 329 11.26 -10.81 -1.66
CA ARG A 329 12.20 -10.96 -2.78
C ARG A 329 13.65 -10.86 -2.31
N ASN A 330 13.96 -9.98 -1.38
CA ASN A 330 15.30 -9.84 -0.81
C ASN A 330 15.70 -11.10 -0.03
N ILE A 331 14.78 -11.70 0.73
CA ILE A 331 14.99 -13.00 1.37
C ILE A 331 15.28 -14.10 0.34
N GLN A 332 14.52 -14.14 -0.77
CA GLN A 332 14.79 -15.10 -1.85
C GLN A 332 16.18 -14.90 -2.49
N ARG A 333 16.62 -13.66 -2.69
CA ARG A 333 17.96 -13.31 -3.20
C ARG A 333 19.05 -13.82 -2.28
N PHE A 334 18.90 -13.60 -0.98
CA PHE A 334 19.84 -14.09 0.01
C PHE A 334 19.91 -15.63 0.04
N ILE A 335 18.76 -16.31 0.10
CA ILE A 335 18.70 -17.77 0.09
C ILE A 335 19.35 -18.35 -1.20
N LEU A 336 19.07 -17.74 -2.34
CA LEU A 336 19.67 -18.16 -3.62
C LEU A 336 21.19 -18.04 -3.59
N PHE A 337 21.72 -16.93 -3.08
CA PHE A 337 23.14 -16.70 -2.92
C PHE A 337 23.76 -17.74 -1.96
N GLN A 338 23.24 -17.82 -0.74
CA GLN A 338 23.80 -18.66 0.32
C GLN A 338 23.76 -20.16 -0.02
N LEU A 339 22.65 -20.65 -0.56
CA LEU A 339 22.59 -22.08 -0.94
C LEU A 339 23.56 -22.42 -2.08
N THR A 340 23.80 -21.50 -3.00
CA THR A 340 24.80 -21.69 -4.07
C THR A 340 26.20 -21.78 -3.47
N VAL A 341 26.57 -20.83 -2.59
CA VAL A 341 27.89 -20.82 -1.90
C VAL A 341 28.12 -22.12 -1.14
N ASN A 342 27.16 -22.48 -0.28
CA ASN A 342 27.29 -23.65 0.59
C ASN A 342 27.34 -24.97 -0.21
N LEU A 343 26.52 -25.10 -1.28
CA LEU A 343 26.52 -26.29 -2.13
C LEU A 343 27.87 -26.47 -2.82
N VAL A 344 28.44 -25.39 -3.38
CA VAL A 344 29.75 -25.42 -4.04
C VAL A 344 30.83 -25.78 -3.02
N ALA A 345 30.87 -25.11 -1.87
CA ALA A 345 31.85 -25.36 -0.82
C ALA A 345 31.82 -26.81 -0.33
N CYS A 346 30.63 -27.34 -0.02
CA CYS A 346 30.48 -28.73 0.42
C CYS A 346 30.98 -29.74 -0.64
N ILE A 347 30.62 -29.53 -1.91
CA ILE A 347 31.03 -30.47 -2.96
C ILE A 347 32.54 -30.38 -3.24
N VAL A 348 33.13 -29.16 -3.23
CA VAL A 348 34.58 -28.99 -3.40
C VAL A 348 35.37 -29.73 -2.31
N VAL A 349 34.95 -29.56 -1.04
CA VAL A 349 35.58 -30.28 0.09
C VAL A 349 35.39 -31.81 -0.06
N LEU A 350 34.20 -32.25 -0.44
CA LEU A 350 33.88 -33.66 -0.63
C LEU A 350 34.72 -34.28 -1.78
N VAL A 351 34.84 -33.59 -2.92
CA VAL A 351 35.67 -34.01 -4.04
C VAL A 351 37.13 -34.15 -3.62
N GLY A 352 37.67 -33.16 -2.89
CA GLY A 352 39.02 -33.21 -2.31
C GLY A 352 39.24 -34.44 -1.40
N ALA A 353 38.28 -34.70 -0.52
CA ALA A 353 38.34 -35.83 0.41
C ALA A 353 38.29 -37.20 -0.32
N PHE A 354 37.42 -37.34 -1.32
CA PHE A 354 37.35 -38.58 -2.11
C PHE A 354 38.59 -38.79 -3.00
N ALA A 355 39.24 -37.72 -3.44
CA ALA A 355 40.50 -37.79 -4.18
C ALA A 355 41.70 -38.16 -3.29
N GLY A 356 41.49 -38.41 -1.99
CA GLY A 356 42.55 -38.76 -1.03
C GLY A 356 43.53 -37.63 -0.73
N GLN A 357 43.11 -36.40 -0.93
CA GLN A 357 43.94 -35.20 -0.92
C GLN A 357 43.68 -34.33 0.31
N GLN A 358 44.62 -33.44 0.66
CA GLN A 358 44.35 -32.38 1.62
C GLN A 358 43.16 -31.53 1.14
N SER A 359 42.30 -31.11 2.10
CA SER A 359 41.16 -30.29 1.77
C SER A 359 41.62 -29.00 1.03
N PRO A 360 41.06 -28.70 -0.14
CA PRO A 360 41.46 -27.53 -0.91
C PRO A 360 41.06 -26.21 -0.21
N LEU A 361 40.20 -26.29 0.79
CA LEU A 361 39.81 -25.16 1.66
C LEU A 361 40.01 -25.54 3.14
N THR A 362 40.65 -24.67 3.90
CA THR A 362 40.82 -24.84 5.35
C THR A 362 39.54 -24.47 6.11
N VAL A 363 39.43 -24.93 7.35
CA VAL A 363 38.30 -24.60 8.24
C VAL A 363 38.19 -23.09 8.45
N THR A 364 39.33 -22.40 8.63
CA THR A 364 39.36 -20.94 8.80
C THR A 364 38.93 -20.17 7.55
N GLN A 365 39.29 -20.65 6.37
CA GLN A 365 38.82 -20.10 5.09
C GLN A 365 37.31 -20.29 4.93
N MET A 366 36.79 -21.47 5.29
CA MET A 366 35.34 -21.74 5.28
C MET A 366 34.58 -20.86 6.28
N LEU A 367 35.16 -20.59 7.45
CA LEU A 367 34.56 -19.66 8.43
C LEU A 367 34.55 -18.23 7.91
N TRP A 368 35.61 -17.79 7.19
CA TRP A 368 35.61 -16.48 6.55
C TRP A 368 34.44 -16.35 5.56
N VAL A 369 34.27 -17.33 4.70
CA VAL A 369 33.22 -17.30 3.67
C VAL A 369 31.84 -17.42 4.30
N ASN A 370 31.58 -18.46 5.10
CA ASN A 370 30.24 -18.77 5.56
C ASN A 370 29.77 -17.93 6.75
N LEU A 371 30.67 -17.40 7.57
CA LEU A 371 30.27 -16.60 8.73
C LEU A 371 30.35 -15.10 8.41
N ILE A 372 31.47 -14.64 7.88
CA ILE A 372 31.71 -13.20 7.72
C ILE A 372 31.16 -12.71 6.38
N MET A 373 31.57 -13.31 5.26
CA MET A 373 31.12 -12.88 3.94
C MET A 373 29.61 -13.05 3.75
N ASP A 374 29.04 -14.20 4.19
CA ASP A 374 27.59 -14.45 4.09
C ASP A 374 26.78 -13.51 4.98
N THR A 375 27.29 -13.14 6.15
CA THR A 375 26.63 -12.14 7.02
C THR A 375 26.58 -10.78 6.37
N PHE A 376 27.68 -10.33 5.78
CA PHE A 376 27.70 -9.08 5.02
C PHE A 376 26.80 -9.14 3.77
N ALA A 377 26.81 -10.25 3.05
CA ALA A 377 25.93 -10.48 1.90
C ALA A 377 24.45 -10.45 2.32
N ALA A 378 24.09 -11.09 3.42
CA ALA A 378 22.74 -11.07 3.98
C ALA A 378 22.29 -9.64 4.30
N LEU A 379 23.12 -8.88 5.02
CA LEU A 379 22.83 -7.49 5.36
C LEU A 379 22.64 -6.63 4.11
N SER A 380 23.49 -6.78 3.11
CA SER A 380 23.43 -6.01 1.87
C SER A 380 22.19 -6.31 1.04
N LEU A 381 21.83 -7.60 0.89
CA LEU A 381 20.66 -8.01 0.13
C LEU A 381 19.34 -7.70 0.87
N ALA A 382 19.32 -7.78 2.22
CA ALA A 382 18.18 -7.39 3.03
C ALA A 382 17.90 -5.88 2.98
N SER A 383 18.95 -5.06 2.89
CA SER A 383 18.86 -3.59 2.88
C SER A 383 18.50 -2.98 1.51
N LEU A 384 18.28 -3.80 0.48
CA LEU A 384 17.88 -3.30 -0.83
C LEU A 384 16.53 -2.57 -0.75
N PRO A 385 16.41 -1.38 -1.36
CA PRO A 385 15.20 -0.58 -1.31
C PRO A 385 14.01 -1.32 -1.96
N PRO A 386 12.77 -0.96 -1.57
CA PRO A 386 11.59 -1.51 -2.19
C PRO A 386 11.52 -1.13 -3.67
N SER A 387 10.97 -2.00 -4.48
CA SER A 387 10.86 -1.80 -5.92
C SER A 387 9.40 -1.89 -6.35
N SER A 388 8.92 -0.89 -7.09
CA SER A 388 7.54 -0.82 -7.58
C SER A 388 7.17 -1.96 -8.53
N ASP A 389 8.14 -2.62 -9.15
CA ASP A 389 7.92 -3.75 -10.07
C ASP A 389 7.32 -4.99 -9.38
N VAL A 390 7.43 -5.10 -8.03
CA VAL A 390 6.77 -6.18 -7.28
C VAL A 390 5.25 -6.09 -7.34
N MET A 391 4.71 -4.88 -7.57
CA MET A 391 3.27 -4.64 -7.67
C MET A 391 2.67 -5.09 -9.01
N ASN A 392 3.50 -5.45 -9.99
CA ASN A 392 3.06 -6.05 -11.26
C ASN A 392 2.95 -7.58 -11.21
N SER A 393 3.21 -8.18 -10.05
CA SER A 393 3.17 -9.63 -9.86
C SER A 393 1.92 -10.06 -9.10
N LYS A 394 1.35 -11.21 -9.46
CA LYS A 394 0.23 -11.79 -8.71
C LYS A 394 0.64 -12.17 -7.28
N PRO A 395 -0.29 -12.15 -6.31
CA PRO A 395 -0.05 -12.64 -4.96
C PRO A 395 0.39 -14.11 -4.97
N ARG A 396 1.23 -14.48 -4.00
CA ARG A 396 1.62 -15.87 -3.78
C ARG A 396 0.48 -16.65 -3.13
N LYS A 397 0.47 -17.96 -3.38
CA LYS A 397 -0.39 -18.87 -2.64
C LYS A 397 0.24 -19.18 -1.27
N ILE A 398 -0.59 -19.48 -0.27
CA ILE A 398 -0.13 -19.90 1.06
C ILE A 398 0.79 -21.15 0.98
N SER A 399 0.50 -22.05 0.03
CA SER A 399 1.25 -23.28 -0.18
C SER A 399 2.59 -23.11 -0.93
N ASP A 400 2.92 -21.89 -1.37
CA ASP A 400 4.14 -21.67 -2.14
C ASP A 400 5.37 -21.70 -1.24
N PHE A 401 6.35 -22.53 -1.56
CA PHE A 401 7.64 -22.57 -0.88
C PHE A 401 8.48 -21.33 -1.18
N ILE A 402 9.33 -20.94 -0.24
CA ILE A 402 10.29 -19.84 -0.42
C ILE A 402 11.23 -20.17 -1.58
N ILE A 403 11.74 -21.41 -1.62
CA ILE A 403 12.60 -21.91 -2.69
C ILE A 403 11.73 -22.42 -3.84
N THR A 404 11.55 -21.59 -4.86
CA THR A 404 10.75 -21.92 -6.04
C THR A 404 11.48 -22.94 -6.94
N LYS A 405 10.71 -23.58 -7.84
CA LYS A 405 11.30 -24.49 -8.85
C LYS A 405 12.38 -23.79 -9.70
N SER A 406 12.16 -22.51 -10.06
CA SER A 406 13.13 -21.70 -10.78
C SER A 406 14.40 -21.46 -9.97
N MET A 407 14.28 -21.13 -8.66
CA MET A 407 15.44 -20.95 -7.79
C MET A 407 16.28 -22.22 -7.70
N ARG A 408 15.65 -23.39 -7.52
CA ARG A 408 16.35 -24.68 -7.50
C ARG A 408 17.16 -24.89 -8.79
N GLY A 409 16.54 -24.63 -9.94
CA GLY A 409 17.24 -24.74 -11.23
C GLY A 409 18.46 -23.82 -11.33
N ILE A 410 18.33 -22.56 -10.88
CA ILE A 410 19.44 -21.59 -10.87
C ILE A 410 20.55 -22.03 -9.90
N ILE A 411 20.20 -22.45 -8.68
CA ILE A 411 21.18 -22.91 -7.68
C ILE A 411 22.01 -24.07 -8.25
N PHE A 412 21.35 -25.09 -8.78
CA PHE A 412 22.07 -26.24 -9.36
C PHE A 412 22.91 -25.86 -10.57
N ALA A 413 22.38 -25.05 -11.49
CA ALA A 413 23.12 -24.67 -12.70
C ALA A 413 24.36 -23.81 -12.37
N VAL A 414 24.22 -22.81 -11.48
CA VAL A 414 25.34 -21.95 -11.07
C VAL A 414 26.36 -22.74 -10.25
N SER A 415 25.90 -23.60 -9.33
CA SER A 415 26.79 -24.46 -8.56
C SER A 415 27.57 -25.42 -9.46
N ALA A 416 26.92 -26.06 -10.46
CA ALA A 416 27.60 -26.92 -11.40
C ALA A 416 28.65 -26.16 -12.23
N ALA A 417 28.34 -24.96 -12.68
CA ALA A 417 29.30 -24.12 -13.40
C ALA A 417 30.51 -23.75 -12.52
N PHE A 418 30.28 -23.39 -11.27
CA PHE A 418 31.36 -23.07 -10.30
C PHE A 418 32.22 -24.29 -10.02
N LEU A 419 31.60 -25.44 -9.79
CA LEU A 419 32.31 -26.70 -9.60
C LEU A 419 33.16 -27.07 -10.81
N PHE A 420 32.62 -26.92 -12.01
CA PHE A 420 33.38 -27.14 -13.22
C PHE A 420 34.63 -26.26 -13.30
N VAL A 421 34.48 -24.94 -13.00
CA VAL A 421 35.60 -24.00 -13.00
C VAL A 421 36.62 -24.38 -11.90
N LEU A 422 36.14 -24.60 -10.68
CA LEU A 422 37.02 -24.86 -9.51
C LEU A 422 37.74 -26.22 -9.63
N VAL A 423 37.05 -27.30 -10.03
CA VAL A 423 37.66 -28.60 -10.20
C VAL A 423 38.62 -28.59 -11.38
N GLY A 424 38.23 -27.97 -12.51
CA GLY A 424 39.10 -27.84 -13.68
C GLY A 424 40.35 -27.02 -13.38
N PHE A 425 40.19 -25.91 -12.62
CA PHE A 425 41.31 -25.07 -12.20
C PHE A 425 42.24 -25.80 -11.20
N MET A 426 41.67 -26.60 -10.33
CA MET A 426 42.42 -27.47 -9.42
C MET A 426 43.26 -28.47 -10.19
N GLN A 427 42.70 -29.15 -11.20
CA GLN A 427 43.42 -30.10 -12.05
C GLN A 427 44.46 -29.38 -12.94
N TYR A 428 44.13 -28.19 -13.44
CA TYR A 428 45.09 -27.38 -14.21
C TYR A 428 46.35 -27.07 -13.39
N MET A 429 46.21 -26.54 -12.17
CA MET A 429 47.34 -26.20 -11.31
C MET A 429 48.18 -27.40 -10.92
N ARG A 430 47.58 -28.58 -10.77
CA ARG A 430 48.29 -29.82 -10.42
C ARG A 430 49.18 -30.38 -11.50
N HIS A 431 48.78 -30.16 -12.74
CA HIS A 431 49.46 -30.77 -13.90
C HIS A 431 50.19 -29.75 -14.77
N THR A 432 50.34 -28.52 -14.27
CA THR A 432 50.95 -27.41 -15.02
C THR A 432 51.75 -26.52 -14.10
N ASP A 433 53.05 -26.43 -14.29
CA ASP A 433 53.95 -25.51 -13.54
C ASP A 433 54.00 -24.09 -14.15
N LEU A 434 52.99 -23.71 -14.95
CA LEU A 434 52.96 -22.41 -15.61
C LEU A 434 52.39 -21.34 -14.67
N PRO A 435 52.94 -20.11 -14.71
CA PRO A 435 52.34 -18.98 -14.00
C PRO A 435 50.96 -18.69 -14.56
N LEU A 436 50.09 -18.05 -13.75
CA LEU A 436 48.72 -17.70 -14.17
C LEU A 436 48.67 -16.77 -15.37
N SER A 437 49.72 -15.97 -15.59
CA SER A 437 49.85 -15.11 -16.78
C SER A 437 49.81 -15.91 -18.08
N ASP A 438 50.30 -17.14 -18.05
CA ASP A 438 50.41 -18.05 -19.21
C ASP A 438 49.26 -19.09 -19.21
N PHE A 439 48.13 -18.78 -18.58
CA PHE A 439 46.97 -19.66 -18.51
C PHE A 439 46.51 -20.08 -19.92
N SER A 440 46.44 -21.40 -20.14
CA SER A 440 46.03 -21.98 -21.40
C SER A 440 44.71 -22.75 -21.26
N MET A 441 43.69 -22.34 -22.04
CA MET A 441 42.42 -23.06 -22.12
C MET A 441 42.58 -24.48 -22.70
N GLU A 442 43.54 -24.67 -23.59
CA GLU A 442 43.84 -26.00 -24.15
C GLU A 442 44.34 -26.97 -23.06
N LEU A 443 45.31 -26.51 -22.27
CA LEU A 443 45.81 -27.26 -21.12
C LEU A 443 44.78 -27.46 -20.02
N PHE A 444 43.90 -26.47 -19.79
CA PHE A 444 42.81 -26.61 -18.85
C PHE A 444 41.88 -27.77 -19.20
N PHE A 445 41.47 -27.90 -20.46
CA PHE A 445 40.63 -29.02 -20.91
C PHE A 445 41.40 -30.31 -21.00
N ALA A 446 42.66 -30.30 -21.41
CA ALA A 446 43.49 -31.49 -21.49
C ALA A 446 43.73 -32.14 -20.11
N ASN A 447 43.95 -31.30 -19.09
CA ASN A 447 44.24 -31.76 -17.73
C ASN A 447 42.98 -32.05 -16.90
N PHE A 448 41.78 -31.66 -17.38
CA PHE A 448 40.55 -31.82 -16.62
C PHE A 448 40.28 -33.25 -16.12
N PHE A 449 40.68 -34.26 -16.92
CA PHE A 449 40.53 -35.67 -16.62
C PHE A 449 41.90 -36.38 -16.41
N ALA A 450 42.96 -35.60 -16.19
CA ALA A 450 44.28 -36.20 -15.93
C ALA A 450 44.27 -36.97 -14.60
N ALA A 451 44.91 -38.13 -14.60
CA ALA A 451 45.02 -38.94 -13.40
C ALA A 451 46.05 -38.36 -12.42
N ASP A 452 45.66 -38.20 -11.17
CA ASP A 452 46.56 -37.74 -10.11
C ASP A 452 47.67 -38.77 -9.81
N THR A 453 48.90 -38.31 -9.62
CA THR A 453 50.01 -39.11 -9.14
C THR A 453 50.31 -38.76 -7.67
N PRO A 454 50.93 -39.64 -6.89
CA PRO A 454 51.27 -39.36 -5.48
C PRO A 454 52.18 -38.14 -5.30
N GLU A 455 52.86 -37.68 -6.34
CA GLU A 455 53.79 -36.56 -6.35
C GLU A 455 53.12 -35.21 -6.61
N THR A 456 51.86 -35.21 -7.08
CA THR A 456 51.11 -33.98 -7.35
C THR A 456 50.52 -33.39 -6.04
N VAL A 457 51.32 -32.72 -5.27
CA VAL A 457 50.92 -32.03 -4.01
C VAL A 457 50.77 -30.52 -4.29
N PHE A 458 49.68 -29.93 -3.83
CA PHE A 458 49.51 -28.47 -3.91
C PHE A 458 50.55 -27.71 -3.09
N THR A 459 51.11 -26.69 -3.69
CA THR A 459 51.86 -25.67 -2.98
C THR A 459 50.90 -24.76 -2.21
N GLN A 460 51.38 -24.13 -1.12
CA GLN A 460 50.56 -23.19 -0.38
C GLN A 460 50.15 -21.97 -1.20
N TYR A 461 50.95 -21.62 -2.20
CA TYR A 461 50.63 -20.55 -3.15
C TYR A 461 49.42 -20.92 -4.02
N GLU A 462 49.36 -22.12 -4.57
CA GLU A 462 48.25 -22.63 -5.38
C GLU A 462 46.98 -22.77 -4.57
N LEU A 463 47.04 -23.22 -3.31
CA LEU A 463 45.90 -23.23 -2.42
C LEU A 463 45.37 -21.82 -2.12
N THR A 464 46.27 -20.82 -2.03
CA THR A 464 45.88 -19.42 -1.85
C THR A 464 45.19 -18.86 -3.11
N ILE A 465 45.70 -19.20 -4.29
CA ILE A 465 45.06 -18.88 -5.58
C ILE A 465 43.66 -19.50 -5.64
N PHE A 466 43.53 -20.79 -5.32
CA PHE A 466 42.26 -21.51 -5.31
C PHE A 466 41.24 -20.86 -4.35
N PHE A 467 41.65 -20.58 -3.12
CA PHE A 467 40.81 -19.88 -2.14
C PHE A 467 40.35 -18.49 -2.65
N THR A 468 41.27 -17.73 -3.24
CA THR A 468 40.97 -16.40 -3.77
C THR A 468 40.03 -16.46 -4.97
N LEU A 469 40.21 -17.44 -5.86
CA LEU A 469 39.28 -17.71 -6.97
C LEU A 469 37.88 -18.05 -6.46
N PHE A 470 37.80 -18.95 -5.45
CA PHE A 470 36.53 -19.32 -4.82
C PHE A 470 35.79 -18.11 -4.29
N VAL A 471 36.49 -17.21 -3.55
CA VAL A 471 35.89 -15.99 -2.98
C VAL A 471 35.43 -15.03 -4.10
N PHE A 472 36.22 -14.85 -5.16
CA PHE A 472 35.84 -13.93 -6.25
C PHE A 472 34.70 -14.45 -7.10
N LEU A 473 34.58 -15.76 -7.30
CA LEU A 473 33.39 -16.36 -7.93
C LEU A 473 32.12 -16.03 -7.12
N GLN A 474 32.19 -16.14 -5.80
CA GLN A 474 31.05 -15.80 -4.92
C GLN A 474 30.80 -14.30 -4.86
N PHE A 475 31.87 -13.49 -4.87
CA PHE A 475 31.77 -12.04 -4.96
C PHE A 475 30.95 -11.60 -6.18
N TRP A 476 31.25 -12.10 -7.36
CA TRP A 476 30.51 -11.79 -8.57
C TRP A 476 29.09 -12.39 -8.57
N ASN A 477 28.92 -13.54 -7.93
CA ASN A 477 27.60 -14.16 -7.75
C ASN A 477 26.67 -13.33 -6.86
N LEU A 478 27.20 -12.51 -5.94
CA LEU A 478 26.41 -11.58 -5.15
C LEU A 478 25.67 -10.55 -6.03
N PHE A 479 26.30 -10.09 -7.11
CA PHE A 479 25.67 -9.22 -8.10
C PHE A 479 24.56 -9.93 -8.87
N ASN A 480 24.77 -11.19 -9.26
CA ASN A 480 23.75 -12.02 -9.90
C ASN A 480 22.55 -12.24 -8.97
N ALA A 481 22.79 -12.51 -7.70
CA ALA A 481 21.73 -12.64 -6.71
C ALA A 481 20.93 -11.36 -6.53
N LYS A 482 21.59 -10.18 -6.52
CA LYS A 482 20.92 -8.87 -6.46
C LYS A 482 19.96 -8.67 -7.64
N SER A 483 20.33 -9.08 -8.85
CA SER A 483 19.52 -8.93 -10.05
C SER A 483 18.36 -9.92 -10.16
N TYR A 484 18.29 -10.96 -9.30
CA TYR A 484 17.25 -11.98 -9.35
C TYR A 484 15.84 -11.39 -9.30
N LYS A 485 15.02 -11.74 -10.30
CA LYS A 485 13.64 -11.21 -10.48
C LYS A 485 13.56 -9.68 -10.50
N SER A 486 14.63 -8.97 -10.82
CA SER A 486 14.62 -7.53 -11.05
C SER A 486 14.39 -7.23 -12.54
N ARG A 487 13.83 -6.08 -12.88
CA ARG A 487 13.82 -5.55 -14.25
C ARG A 487 15.12 -4.84 -14.62
N PHE A 488 16.00 -4.62 -13.65
CA PHE A 488 17.19 -3.81 -13.79
C PHE A 488 18.46 -4.66 -13.69
N SER A 489 19.51 -4.26 -14.41
CA SER A 489 20.86 -4.81 -14.28
C SER A 489 21.37 -4.71 -12.84
N ALA A 490 22.26 -5.62 -12.44
CA ALA A 490 22.90 -5.62 -11.13
C ALA A 490 23.61 -4.29 -10.80
N PHE A 491 24.11 -3.58 -11.82
CA PHE A 491 24.80 -2.28 -11.65
C PHE A 491 23.85 -1.09 -11.46
N ARG A 492 22.66 -1.16 -12.01
CA ARG A 492 21.65 -0.12 -11.78
C ARG A 492 21.26 -0.15 -10.30
N GLN A 493 21.11 0.96 -9.69
CA GLN A 493 20.84 1.10 -8.25
C GLN A 493 22.04 0.85 -7.31
N MET A 494 23.27 0.75 -7.80
CA MET A 494 24.44 0.70 -6.90
C MET A 494 24.55 1.97 -6.04
N GLY A 495 24.23 3.13 -6.60
CA GLY A 495 24.22 4.40 -5.87
C GLY A 495 23.08 4.55 -4.85
N GLU A 496 21.99 3.81 -4.99
CA GLU A 496 20.83 3.87 -4.10
C GLU A 496 21.02 3.02 -2.84
N SER A 497 21.89 2.01 -2.89
CA SER A 497 22.16 1.09 -1.76
C SER A 497 23.58 1.26 -1.25
N LYS A 498 23.79 2.26 -0.37
CA LYS A 498 25.09 2.49 0.30
C LYS A 498 25.60 1.25 1.03
N VAL A 499 24.68 0.50 1.68
CA VAL A 499 25.02 -0.72 2.42
C VAL A 499 25.58 -1.80 1.48
N PHE A 500 24.98 -1.99 0.30
CA PHE A 500 25.49 -2.95 -0.69
C PHE A 500 26.90 -2.58 -1.15
N PHE A 501 27.15 -1.30 -1.46
CA PHE A 501 28.46 -0.83 -1.88
C PHE A 501 29.52 -1.01 -0.78
N MET A 502 29.19 -0.65 0.47
CA MET A 502 30.07 -0.83 1.61
C MET A 502 30.40 -2.32 1.84
N THR A 503 29.43 -3.20 1.70
CA THR A 503 29.61 -4.64 1.81
C THR A 503 30.56 -5.19 0.75
N VAL A 504 30.34 -4.82 -0.51
CA VAL A 504 31.21 -5.22 -1.64
C VAL A 504 32.66 -4.78 -1.39
N LEU A 505 32.84 -3.54 -0.93
CA LEU A 505 34.16 -3.02 -0.58
C LEU A 505 34.78 -3.76 0.61
N ALA A 506 33.99 -4.05 1.65
CA ALA A 506 34.45 -4.77 2.84
C ALA A 506 34.91 -6.21 2.52
N ILE A 507 34.20 -6.91 1.61
CA ILE A 507 34.60 -8.27 1.17
C ILE A 507 35.94 -8.22 0.45
N ILE A 508 36.14 -7.26 -0.48
CA ILE A 508 37.41 -7.14 -1.20
C ILE A 508 38.56 -6.80 -0.23
N ILE A 509 38.36 -5.78 0.62
CA ILE A 509 39.39 -5.39 1.59
C ILE A 509 39.70 -6.55 2.55
N GLY A 510 38.68 -7.23 3.05
CA GLY A 510 38.85 -8.38 3.94
C GLY A 510 39.63 -9.51 3.27
N GLN A 511 39.34 -9.82 2.00
CA GLN A 511 40.08 -10.85 1.25
C GLN A 511 41.55 -10.46 1.05
N VAL A 512 41.82 -9.20 0.71
CA VAL A 512 43.21 -8.70 0.56
C VAL A 512 43.95 -8.78 1.90
N VAL A 513 43.32 -8.36 3.00
CA VAL A 513 43.91 -8.42 4.35
C VAL A 513 44.22 -9.87 4.75
N ILE A 514 43.30 -10.79 4.56
CA ILE A 514 43.48 -12.21 4.92
C ILE A 514 44.62 -12.83 4.10
N VAL A 515 44.63 -12.66 2.79
CA VAL A 515 45.66 -13.26 1.92
C VAL A 515 47.03 -12.64 2.17
N THR A 516 47.09 -11.35 2.55
CA THR A 516 48.38 -10.68 2.77
C THR A 516 48.94 -10.92 4.18
N PHE A 517 48.07 -10.95 5.20
CA PHE A 517 48.50 -10.98 6.62
C PHE A 517 48.03 -12.23 7.39
N GLY A 518 47.17 -13.08 6.81
CA GLY A 518 46.55 -14.22 7.49
C GLY A 518 47.51 -15.39 7.76
N GLY A 519 48.57 -15.52 6.93
CA GLY A 519 49.66 -16.50 7.16
C GLY A 519 49.18 -17.91 7.50
N GLU A 520 49.79 -18.52 8.49
CA GLU A 520 49.48 -19.91 8.91
C GLU A 520 48.06 -20.06 9.44
N MET A 521 47.47 -19.02 10.06
CA MET A 521 46.11 -19.10 10.60
C MET A 521 45.06 -19.40 9.54
N PHE A 522 45.21 -18.80 8.36
CA PHE A 522 44.34 -19.03 7.23
C PHE A 522 44.94 -20.02 6.22
N GLY A 523 46.19 -20.47 6.37
CA GLY A 523 46.88 -21.31 5.43
C GLY A 523 47.08 -20.60 4.09
N VAL A 524 47.48 -19.33 4.08
CA VAL A 524 47.66 -18.49 2.92
C VAL A 524 49.04 -17.86 2.86
N VAL A 525 49.47 -17.51 1.65
CA VAL A 525 50.68 -16.74 1.39
C VAL A 525 50.36 -15.55 0.47
N PRO A 526 51.11 -14.42 0.56
CA PRO A 526 50.84 -13.25 -0.26
C PRO A 526 50.92 -13.59 -1.76
N LEU A 527 49.90 -13.16 -2.53
CA LEU A 527 49.85 -13.31 -3.97
C LEU A 527 50.51 -12.11 -4.68
N LYS A 528 51.03 -12.36 -5.89
CA LYS A 528 51.51 -11.30 -6.79
C LYS A 528 50.34 -10.45 -7.31
N LEU A 529 50.58 -9.19 -7.60
CA LEU A 529 49.56 -8.27 -8.10
C LEU A 529 48.96 -8.76 -9.43
N GLU A 530 49.75 -9.36 -10.31
CA GLU A 530 49.27 -9.93 -11.56
C GLU A 530 48.22 -11.03 -11.33
N ASP A 531 48.43 -11.92 -10.38
CA ASP A 531 47.52 -13.01 -10.05
C ASP A 531 46.21 -12.47 -9.45
N TRP A 532 46.28 -11.41 -8.63
CA TRP A 532 45.08 -10.73 -8.13
C TRP A 532 44.22 -10.20 -9.28
N LEU A 533 44.81 -9.54 -10.26
CA LEU A 533 44.10 -8.95 -11.40
C LEU A 533 43.50 -10.06 -12.29
N ILE A 534 44.28 -11.11 -12.59
CA ILE A 534 43.82 -12.25 -13.40
C ILE A 534 42.63 -12.94 -12.73
N LEU A 535 42.72 -13.22 -11.42
CA LEU A 535 41.65 -13.87 -10.66
C LEU A 535 40.40 -13.00 -10.59
N PHE A 536 40.56 -11.70 -10.33
CA PHE A 536 39.43 -10.78 -10.22
C PHE A 536 38.71 -10.59 -11.55
N PHE A 537 39.42 -10.30 -12.62
CA PHE A 537 38.80 -10.09 -13.92
C PHE A 537 38.38 -11.42 -14.59
N GLY A 538 39.15 -12.47 -14.44
CA GLY A 538 38.80 -13.79 -14.98
C GLY A 538 37.51 -14.35 -14.36
N SER A 539 37.35 -14.23 -13.05
CA SER A 539 36.11 -14.64 -12.35
C SER A 539 34.89 -13.77 -12.68
N SER A 540 35.09 -12.53 -13.20
CA SER A 540 33.97 -11.63 -13.58
C SER A 540 33.09 -12.17 -14.70
N VAL A 541 33.55 -13.15 -15.46
CA VAL A 541 32.76 -13.85 -16.48
C VAL A 541 31.46 -14.41 -15.90
N VAL A 542 31.44 -14.81 -14.63
CA VAL A 542 30.22 -15.25 -13.91
C VAL A 542 29.14 -14.18 -13.91
N MET A 543 29.52 -12.94 -13.66
CA MET A 543 28.59 -11.80 -13.67
C MET A 543 28.10 -11.51 -15.09
N ILE A 544 28.98 -11.57 -16.09
CA ILE A 544 28.61 -11.34 -17.50
C ILE A 544 27.58 -12.39 -17.96
N LEU A 545 27.81 -13.66 -17.65
CA LEU A 545 26.87 -14.73 -17.93
C LEU A 545 25.54 -14.53 -17.19
N GLY A 546 25.58 -14.08 -15.95
CA GLY A 546 24.39 -13.73 -15.18
C GLY A 546 23.58 -12.59 -15.81
N GLU A 547 24.24 -11.53 -16.27
CA GLU A 547 23.57 -10.41 -16.96
C GLU A 547 22.97 -10.84 -18.31
N ILE A 548 23.65 -11.71 -19.06
CA ILE A 548 23.11 -12.28 -20.30
C ILE A 548 21.84 -13.10 -19.98
N GLY A 549 21.87 -13.96 -18.98
CA GLY A 549 20.70 -14.72 -18.53
C GLY A 549 19.55 -13.79 -18.07
N HIS A 550 19.89 -12.70 -17.40
CA HIS A 550 18.94 -11.67 -17.00
C HIS A 550 18.29 -10.94 -18.19
N LEU A 551 19.03 -10.68 -19.28
CA LEU A 551 18.48 -10.10 -20.51
C LEU A 551 17.43 -11.00 -21.15
N PHE A 552 17.64 -12.32 -21.16
CA PHE A 552 16.64 -13.30 -21.63
C PHE A 552 15.39 -13.32 -20.74
N TYR A 553 15.56 -13.22 -19.42
CA TYR A 553 14.44 -13.13 -18.48
C TYR A 553 13.59 -11.88 -18.73
N ARG A 554 14.21 -10.71 -18.93
CA ARG A 554 13.51 -9.45 -19.22
C ARG A 554 12.62 -9.54 -20.47
N ARG A 555 13.13 -10.17 -21.56
CA ARG A 555 12.36 -10.34 -22.80
C ARG A 555 11.14 -11.25 -22.65
N ARG A 556 11.09 -12.10 -21.62
CA ARG A 556 9.96 -12.99 -21.33
C ARG A 556 8.88 -12.35 -20.48
N VAL A 557 9.21 -11.30 -19.75
CA VAL A 557 8.31 -10.63 -18.76
C VAL A 557 7.81 -9.28 -19.30
N SER A 558 8.46 -8.72 -20.33
CA SER A 558 7.93 -7.61 -21.14
C SER A 558 6.93 -8.13 -22.18
#